data_de64fa5fdf059c3ac607ad14e4e0873a
#
_entry.id   de64fa5fdf059c3ac607ad14e4e0873a
#
_cell.length_a   1.000
_cell.length_b   1.000
_cell.length_c   1.000
_cell.angle_alpha   90.00
_cell.angle_beta   90.00
_cell.angle_gamma   90.00
#
_symmetry.space_group_name_H-M   'P 1'
#
loop_
_entity.id
_entity.type
_entity.pdbx_description
1 polymer ?
#
loop_
_entity_poly.entity_id
_entity_poly.type
_entity_poly.pdbx_seq_one_letter_code
_entity_poly.pdbx_strand_id
1 'polypeptide(L)'
;MAVVTMRQMLEAGVHFGHQTRRWNPKMKRFIFGERNGIYIIDLDQTLARAEASYKFVRDLSSKGGTVLFIGTKKQAQDPVRSYAEKCGICLLYTSDAADDTPC
;
A
#
# COMPACT_ATOMS: atom_id res chain seq x y z
N MET A 1 -11.07 5.07 -15.38
CA MET A 1 -11.44 5.77 -14.14
C MET A 1 -10.38 5.52 -13.09
N ALA A 2 -9.85 6.59 -12.48
CA ALA A 2 -8.81 6.47 -11.50
C ALA A 2 -9.36 5.99 -10.16
N VAL A 3 -8.69 5.02 -9.54
CA VAL A 3 -9.06 4.52 -8.21
C VAL A 3 -8.82 5.59 -7.15
N VAL A 4 -7.69 6.30 -7.29
CA VAL A 4 -7.33 7.43 -6.43
C VAL A 4 -6.77 8.54 -7.30
N THR A 5 -6.85 9.77 -6.80
CA THR A 5 -6.31 10.94 -7.50
C THR A 5 -4.93 11.31 -6.93
N MET A 6 -4.16 12.05 -7.73
CA MET A 6 -2.87 12.61 -7.28
C MET A 6 -3.06 13.45 -6.02
N ARG A 7 -4.12 14.26 -5.99
CA ARG A 7 -4.43 15.12 -4.85
C ARG A 7 -4.67 14.32 -3.57
N GLN A 8 -5.45 13.24 -3.67
CA GLN A 8 -5.70 12.37 -2.53
C GLN A 8 -4.42 11.76 -1.98
N MET A 9 -3.53 11.34 -2.88
CA MET A 9 -2.24 10.79 -2.49
C MET A 9 -1.37 11.81 -1.78
N LEU A 10 -1.33 13.04 -2.29
CA LEU A 10 -0.56 14.12 -1.65
C LEU A 10 -1.11 14.45 -0.28
N GLU A 11 -2.42 14.55 -0.15
CA GLU A 11 -3.07 14.82 1.14
C GLU A 11 -2.80 13.72 2.17
N ALA A 12 -2.73 12.48 1.73
CA ALA A 12 -2.43 11.36 2.62
C ALA A 12 -0.94 11.22 2.95
N GLY A 13 -0.07 11.98 2.28
CA GLY A 13 1.36 11.94 2.55
C GLY A 13 2.07 10.73 1.97
N VAL A 14 1.49 10.03 1.00
CA VAL A 14 2.12 8.82 0.43
C VAL A 14 3.32 9.13 -0.45
N HIS A 15 3.57 10.41 -0.74
CA HIS A 15 4.76 10.82 -1.51
C HIS A 15 6.03 10.88 -0.66
N PHE A 16 5.93 10.79 0.66
CA PHE A 16 7.10 10.81 1.53
C PHE A 16 7.75 9.43 1.57
N GLY A 17 9.03 9.37 1.22
CA GLY A 17 9.82 8.16 1.32
C GLY A 17 10.71 8.15 2.56
N HIS A 18 11.76 7.37 2.53
CA HIS A 18 12.72 7.31 3.61
C HIS A 18 13.65 8.52 3.61
N GLN A 19 14.32 8.76 4.74
CA GLN A 19 15.40 9.72 4.80
C GLN A 19 16.49 9.31 3.80
N THR A 20 17.18 10.31 3.23
CA THR A 20 18.17 10.05 2.18
C THR A 20 19.25 9.06 2.59
N ARG A 21 19.65 9.08 3.86
CA ARG A 21 20.70 8.18 4.37
C ARG A 21 20.25 6.71 4.45
N ARG A 22 18.96 6.46 4.31
CA ARG A 22 18.38 5.10 4.41
C ARG A 22 17.88 4.58 3.07
N TRP A 23 18.27 5.21 1.99
CA TRP A 23 17.73 4.82 0.71
C TRP A 23 18.28 3.49 0.23
N ASN A 24 17.47 2.81 -0.56
CA ASN A 24 17.87 1.61 -1.26
C ASN A 24 18.06 2.01 -2.74
N PRO A 25 19.27 1.85 -3.30
CA PRO A 25 19.51 2.22 -4.70
C PRO A 25 18.57 1.56 -5.71
N LYS A 26 18.00 0.41 -5.37
CA LYS A 26 17.03 -0.27 -6.22
C LYS A 26 15.73 0.52 -6.40
N MET A 27 15.45 1.45 -5.50
CA MET A 27 14.27 2.31 -5.56
C MET A 27 14.48 3.58 -6.37
N LYS A 28 15.67 3.81 -6.89
CA LYS A 28 16.01 5.05 -7.59
C LYS A 28 15.01 5.42 -8.68
N ARG A 29 14.55 4.45 -9.45
CA ARG A 29 13.62 4.70 -10.56
C ARG A 29 12.22 5.11 -10.12
N PHE A 30 11.89 4.95 -8.82
CA PHE A 30 10.59 5.30 -8.26
C PHE A 30 10.64 6.61 -7.47
N ILE A 31 11.79 7.26 -7.40
CA ILE A 31 11.99 8.47 -6.61
C ILE A 31 11.99 9.66 -7.55
N PHE A 32 11.11 10.63 -7.26
CA PHE A 32 11.00 11.87 -8.02
C PHE A 32 12.16 12.81 -7.70
N GLY A 33 12.51 12.94 -6.42
CA GLY A 33 13.57 13.84 -5.99
C GLY A 33 13.74 13.82 -4.48
N GLU A 34 14.40 14.86 -3.97
CA GLU A 34 14.68 14.99 -2.54
C GLU A 34 14.22 16.35 -2.05
N ARG A 35 13.66 16.38 -0.84
CA ARG A 35 13.29 17.61 -0.14
C ARG A 35 13.58 17.46 1.34
N ASN A 36 14.37 18.39 1.90
CA ASN A 36 14.69 18.43 3.33
C ASN A 36 15.23 17.10 3.87
N GLY A 37 16.09 16.44 3.09
CA GLY A 37 16.69 15.17 3.50
C GLY A 37 15.78 13.96 3.40
N ILE A 38 14.63 14.10 2.75
CA ILE A 38 13.68 13.01 2.56
C ILE A 38 13.44 12.83 1.06
N TYR A 39 13.46 11.59 0.59
CA TYR A 39 13.13 11.29 -0.80
C TYR A 39 11.64 11.42 -1.03
N ILE A 40 11.29 11.96 -2.19
CA ILE A 40 9.89 12.10 -2.63
C ILE A 40 9.62 11.04 -3.68
N ILE A 41 8.59 10.23 -3.44
CA ILE A 41 8.20 9.16 -4.35
C ILE A 41 7.48 9.75 -5.57
N ASP A 42 7.76 9.18 -6.74
CA ASP A 42 7.12 9.60 -8.00
C ASP A 42 5.68 9.09 -8.03
N LEU A 43 4.74 9.97 -7.75
CA LEU A 43 3.33 9.62 -7.67
C LEU A 43 2.69 9.31 -9.02
N ASP A 44 3.25 9.77 -10.12
CA ASP A 44 2.74 9.40 -11.45
C ASP A 44 2.84 7.89 -11.65
N GLN A 45 3.98 7.31 -11.25
CA GLN A 45 4.16 5.87 -11.29
C GLN A 45 3.24 5.16 -10.29
N THR A 46 3.06 5.75 -9.11
CA THR A 46 2.18 5.18 -8.09
C THR A 46 0.74 5.11 -8.57
N LEU A 47 0.25 6.15 -9.24
CA LEU A 47 -1.09 6.17 -9.80
C LEU A 47 -1.30 5.05 -10.81
N ALA A 48 -0.36 4.90 -11.76
CA ALA A 48 -0.47 3.86 -12.77
C ALA A 48 -0.48 2.47 -12.16
N ARG A 49 0.40 2.25 -11.17
CA ARG A 49 0.50 0.95 -10.50
C ARG A 49 -0.67 0.67 -9.58
N ALA A 50 -1.25 1.71 -8.97
CA ALA A 50 -2.45 1.56 -8.15
C ALA A 50 -3.63 1.08 -9.01
N GLU A 51 -3.80 1.64 -10.19
CA GLU A 51 -4.84 1.20 -11.11
C GLU A 51 -4.62 -0.24 -11.57
N ALA A 52 -3.38 -0.59 -11.91
CA ALA A 52 -3.04 -1.95 -12.31
C ALA A 52 -3.29 -2.95 -11.19
N SER A 53 -2.93 -2.59 -9.97
CA SER A 53 -3.16 -3.43 -8.79
C SER A 53 -4.64 -3.62 -8.50
N TYR A 54 -5.42 -2.55 -8.64
CA TYR A 54 -6.87 -2.62 -8.45
C TYR A 54 -7.50 -3.60 -9.43
N LYS A 55 -7.15 -3.50 -10.71
CA LYS A 55 -7.67 -4.41 -11.73
C LYS A 55 -7.28 -5.84 -11.46
N PHE A 56 -6.03 -6.06 -11.03
CA PHE A 56 -5.54 -7.40 -10.71
C PHE A 56 -6.34 -8.01 -9.56
N VAL A 57 -6.54 -7.27 -8.47
CA VAL A 57 -7.29 -7.76 -7.31
C VAL A 57 -8.75 -7.99 -7.66
N ARG A 58 -9.35 -7.10 -8.44
CA ARG A 58 -10.74 -7.24 -8.87
C ARG A 58 -10.93 -8.51 -9.69
N ASP A 59 -10.03 -8.76 -10.65
CA ASP A 59 -10.13 -9.95 -11.49
C ASP A 59 -9.89 -11.22 -10.68
N LEU A 60 -8.92 -11.18 -9.76
CA LEU A 60 -8.63 -12.31 -8.88
C LEU A 60 -9.84 -12.65 -8.01
N SER A 61 -10.48 -11.63 -7.43
CA SER A 61 -11.65 -11.83 -6.58
C SER A 61 -12.84 -12.38 -7.36
N SER A 62 -13.04 -11.93 -8.60
CA SER A 62 -14.13 -12.41 -9.44
C SER A 62 -13.95 -13.86 -9.82
N LYS A 63 -12.73 -14.38 -9.81
CA LYS A 63 -12.42 -15.79 -10.10
C LYS A 63 -12.40 -16.66 -8.84
N GLY A 64 -12.79 -16.13 -7.69
CA GLY A 64 -12.79 -16.87 -6.44
C GLY A 64 -11.44 -16.93 -5.75
N GLY A 65 -10.47 -16.10 -6.16
CA GLY A 65 -9.17 -16.03 -5.49
C GLY A 65 -9.26 -15.42 -4.11
N THR A 66 -8.27 -15.68 -3.29
CA THR A 66 -8.19 -15.20 -1.92
C THR A 66 -7.09 -14.17 -1.76
N VAL A 67 -7.38 -13.09 -1.04
CA VAL A 67 -6.41 -12.05 -0.71
C VAL A 67 -6.25 -12.02 0.81
N LEU A 68 -5.00 -12.03 1.26
CA LEU A 68 -4.68 -11.89 2.69
C LEU A 68 -4.20 -10.46 2.94
N PHE A 69 -4.90 -9.74 3.80
CA PHE A 69 -4.48 -8.42 4.23
C PHE A 69 -3.50 -8.55 5.38
N ILE A 70 -2.39 -7.83 5.31
CA ILE A 70 -1.34 -7.84 6.33
C ILE A 70 -1.11 -6.42 6.83
N GLY A 71 -1.32 -6.21 8.12
CA GLY A 71 -1.07 -4.92 8.76
C GLY A 71 -0.22 -5.09 9.99
N THR A 72 1.08 -5.27 9.82
CA THR A 72 2.02 -5.44 10.93
C THR A 72 2.49 -4.11 11.52
N LYS A 73 2.50 -3.05 10.73
CA LYS A 73 2.88 -1.74 11.22
C LYS A 73 1.75 -1.15 12.05
N LYS A 74 2.07 -0.64 13.23
CA LYS A 74 1.08 -0.13 14.18
C LYS A 74 0.14 0.91 13.55
N GLN A 75 0.69 1.83 12.76
CA GLN A 75 -0.09 2.89 12.13
C GLN A 75 -1.04 2.36 11.05
N ALA A 76 -0.76 1.18 10.49
CA ALA A 76 -1.57 0.59 9.43
C ALA A 76 -2.63 -0.37 9.94
N GLN A 77 -2.54 -0.83 11.19
CA GLN A 77 -3.41 -1.89 11.70
C GLN A 77 -4.89 -1.53 11.65
N ASP A 78 -5.27 -0.35 12.13
CA ASP A 78 -6.69 0.04 12.17
C ASP A 78 -7.30 0.18 10.77
N PRO A 79 -6.69 0.93 9.82
CA PRO A 79 -7.23 1.00 8.47
C PRO A 79 -7.31 -0.36 7.78
N VAL A 80 -6.26 -1.19 7.91
CA VAL A 80 -6.24 -2.50 7.28
C VAL A 80 -7.34 -3.39 7.86
N ARG A 81 -7.53 -3.38 9.18
CA ARG A 81 -8.60 -4.12 9.84
C ARG A 81 -9.97 -3.69 9.33
N SER A 82 -10.21 -2.38 9.31
CA SER A 82 -11.49 -1.82 8.90
C SER A 82 -11.87 -2.25 7.48
N TYR A 83 -10.93 -2.14 6.56
CA TYR A 83 -11.20 -2.49 5.17
C TYR A 83 -11.27 -3.99 4.95
N ALA A 84 -10.48 -4.78 5.68
CA ALA A 84 -10.56 -6.23 5.61
C ALA A 84 -11.93 -6.74 6.08
N GLU A 85 -12.44 -6.17 7.16
CA GLU A 85 -13.77 -6.52 7.68
C GLU A 85 -14.88 -6.18 6.70
N LYS A 86 -14.79 -5.02 6.05
CA LYS A 86 -15.76 -4.60 5.03
C LYS A 86 -15.82 -5.57 3.86
N CYS A 87 -14.68 -6.16 3.51
CA CYS A 87 -14.58 -7.09 2.39
C CYS A 87 -14.81 -8.54 2.79
N GLY A 88 -14.85 -8.85 4.08
CA GLY A 88 -14.91 -10.22 4.57
C GLY A 88 -13.65 -11.01 4.28
N ILE A 89 -12.49 -10.36 4.31
CA ILE A 89 -11.19 -10.93 3.92
C ILE A 89 -10.37 -11.26 5.15
N CYS A 90 -9.51 -12.27 5.03
CA CYS A 90 -8.56 -12.66 6.07
C CYS A 90 -7.60 -11.53 6.40
N LEU A 91 -7.24 -11.41 7.67
CA LEU A 91 -6.38 -10.35 8.17
C LEU A 91 -5.29 -10.91 9.05
N LEU A 92 -4.05 -10.44 8.84
CA LEU A 92 -2.90 -10.77 9.67
C LEU A 92 -2.38 -9.48 10.33
N TYR A 93 -2.38 -9.46 11.66
CA TYR A 93 -1.94 -8.29 12.42
C TYR A 93 -0.43 -8.23 12.61
N THR A 94 0.21 -9.37 12.78
CA THR A 94 1.66 -9.45 12.95
C THR A 94 2.20 -10.56 12.07
N SER A 95 3.50 -10.51 11.81
CA SER A 95 4.13 -11.46 10.90
C SER A 95 4.13 -12.91 11.41
N ASP A 96 3.93 -13.10 12.70
CA ASP A 96 3.92 -14.43 13.33
C ASP A 96 2.55 -14.82 13.90
N ALA A 97 1.52 -14.08 13.59
CA ALA A 97 0.17 -14.29 14.12
C ALA A 97 -0.73 -15.10 13.19
N ALA A 98 -0.17 -15.95 12.35
CA ALA A 98 -0.94 -16.73 11.39
C ALA A 98 -2.00 -17.62 12.06
N ASP A 99 -1.72 -18.11 13.27
CA ASP A 99 -2.65 -18.96 14.00
C ASP A 99 -3.86 -18.19 14.56
N ASP A 100 -3.70 -16.88 14.70
CA ASP A 100 -4.75 -16.00 15.23
C ASP A 100 -5.59 -15.36 14.13
N THR A 101 -5.30 -15.66 12.87
CA THR A 101 -6.00 -15.07 11.75
C THR A 101 -7.37 -15.69 11.58
N PRO A 102 -8.45 -14.89 11.69
CA PRO A 102 -9.80 -15.39 11.55
C PRO A 102 -10.18 -15.58 10.08
N CYS A 103 -9.77 -16.62 9.49
CA CYS A 103 -10.13 -16.92 8.11
C CYS A 103 -11.27 -17.92 8.00
#